data_0c80a54df5d2647a435c8b295e87a66f
#
_entry.id   0c80a54df5d2647a435c8b295e87a66f
#
_cell.length_a   1.000
_cell.length_b   1.000
_cell.length_c   1.000
_cell.angle_alpha   90.00
_cell.angle_beta   90.00
_cell.angle_gamma   90.00
#
_symmetry.space_group_name_H-M   'P 1'
#
loop_
_entity.id
_entity.type
_entity.pdbx_description
1 polymer ?
#
loop_
_entity_poly.entity_id
_entity_poly.type
_entity_poly.pdbx_seq_one_letter_code
_entity_poly.pdbx_strand_id
1 'polypeptide(L)'
;SVEAVRRGLDPLEAYIAVVSDLRRTGAVVLASSPKVKSEYNIKTGNRLFEIPKRSPIMVVEPNMALYIHMNQAMQNIYRRFVTDEDLHVYSVDESILDVTASHNLFGPAEAIGAAILKMVKEELGLIVTAGIGDNPLLAKLALDNEAKKRPPWIAKWTYEMVPQTVWKIQPLTAFW
;
A
#
# COMPACT_ATOMS: atom_id res chain seq x y z
N SER A 1 -1.08 4.32 6.81
CA SER A 1 0.23 4.41 7.52
C SER A 1 0.58 5.86 7.87
N VAL A 2 0.58 6.83 6.93
CA VAL A 2 1.05 8.21 7.12
C VAL A 2 0.40 8.89 8.34
N GLU A 3 -0.92 8.79 8.50
CA GLU A 3 -1.63 9.41 9.63
C GLU A 3 -1.28 8.81 10.99
N ALA A 4 -0.88 7.52 11.02
CA ALA A 4 -0.38 6.89 12.25
C ALA A 4 1.03 7.37 12.57
N VAL A 5 1.94 7.30 11.60
CA VAL A 5 3.35 7.69 11.77
C VAL A 5 3.49 9.13 12.26
N ARG A 6 2.77 10.07 11.64
CA ARG A 6 2.81 11.48 12.05
C ARG A 6 2.33 11.73 13.49
N ARG A 7 1.61 10.77 14.08
CA ARG A 7 1.15 10.80 15.47
C ARG A 7 2.01 9.96 16.42
N GLY A 8 3.12 9.40 15.92
CA GLY A 8 4.00 8.50 16.68
C GLY A 8 3.36 7.14 16.99
N LEU A 9 2.36 6.71 16.20
CA LEU A 9 1.66 5.45 16.38
C LEU A 9 2.15 4.40 15.38
N ASP A 10 2.15 3.13 15.79
CA ASP A 10 2.42 2.00 14.88
C ASP A 10 1.27 1.88 13.87
N PRO A 11 1.53 1.94 12.55
CA PRO A 11 0.51 1.82 11.52
C PRO A 11 -0.30 0.52 11.55
N LEU A 12 0.27 -0.57 12.06
CA LEU A 12 -0.41 -1.86 12.16
C LEU A 12 -1.32 -1.96 13.40
N GLU A 13 -0.95 -1.24 14.47
CA GLU A 13 -1.64 -1.29 15.76
C GLU A 13 -2.65 -0.15 15.96
N ALA A 14 -2.50 0.94 15.21
CA ALA A 14 -3.33 2.12 15.36
C ALA A 14 -4.78 1.90 14.89
N TYR A 15 -5.73 2.50 15.61
CA TYR A 15 -7.14 2.58 15.21
C TYR A 15 -7.41 3.93 14.54
N ILE A 16 -7.20 4.02 13.22
CA ILE A 16 -7.39 5.27 12.46
C ILE A 16 -8.28 5.02 11.25
N ALA A 17 -9.27 5.91 11.06
CA ALA A 17 -10.07 6.01 9.86
C ALA A 17 -9.92 7.41 9.26
N VAL A 18 -9.57 7.51 7.99
CA VAL A 18 -9.52 8.77 7.24
C VAL A 18 -10.86 8.97 6.56
N VAL A 19 -11.53 10.09 6.82
CA VAL A 19 -12.87 10.38 6.33
C VAL A 19 -12.86 11.69 5.54
N SER A 20 -13.60 11.74 4.43
CA SER A 20 -13.57 12.85 3.48
C SER A 20 -13.93 14.22 4.06
N ASP A 21 -14.85 14.29 5.01
CA ASP A 21 -15.29 15.53 5.67
C ASP A 21 -15.96 15.19 7.01
N LEU A 22 -15.39 15.63 8.11
CA LEU A 22 -15.91 15.34 9.47
C LEU A 22 -17.21 16.09 9.81
N ARG A 23 -17.54 17.13 9.06
CA ARG A 23 -18.76 17.94 9.27
C ARG A 23 -20.01 17.27 8.67
N ARG A 24 -19.86 16.25 7.83
CA ARG A 24 -20.96 15.57 7.15
C ARG A 24 -21.10 14.14 7.68
N THR A 25 -22.20 13.82 8.30
CA THR A 25 -22.48 12.48 8.84
C THR A 25 -22.42 11.37 7.77
N GLY A 26 -22.79 11.70 6.54
CA GLY A 26 -22.71 10.81 5.37
C GLY A 26 -21.35 10.79 4.66
N ALA A 27 -20.31 11.43 5.21
CA ALA A 27 -18.98 11.43 4.62
C ALA A 27 -18.39 10.02 4.46
N VAL A 28 -17.56 9.84 3.44
CA VAL A 28 -17.04 8.53 3.06
C VAL A 28 -15.72 8.25 3.78
N VAL A 29 -15.56 7.05 4.30
CA VAL A 29 -14.27 6.51 4.74
C VAL A 29 -13.39 6.29 3.52
N LEU A 30 -12.32 7.06 3.42
CA LEU A 30 -11.34 6.98 2.32
C LEU A 30 -10.30 5.88 2.57
N ALA A 31 -9.90 5.71 3.83
CA ALA A 31 -8.97 4.66 4.25
C ALA A 31 -9.16 4.33 5.73
N SER A 32 -8.84 3.11 6.10
CA SER A 32 -8.80 2.66 7.49
C SER A 32 -7.58 1.79 7.75
N SER A 33 -7.07 1.84 8.99
CA SER A 33 -5.93 1.01 9.41
C SER A 33 -6.28 -0.48 9.44
N PRO A 34 -5.29 -1.38 9.41
CA PRO A 34 -5.54 -2.83 9.45
C PRO A 34 -6.42 -3.28 10.62
N LYS A 35 -6.18 -2.77 11.82
CA LYS A 35 -6.99 -3.08 13.01
C LYS A 35 -8.44 -2.62 12.89
N VAL A 36 -8.67 -1.43 12.34
CA VAL A 36 -10.04 -0.93 12.11
C VAL A 36 -10.77 -1.82 11.09
N LYS A 37 -10.06 -2.28 10.05
CA LYS A 37 -10.64 -3.22 9.08
C LYS A 37 -10.98 -4.58 9.69
N SER A 38 -10.07 -5.14 10.48
CA SER A 38 -10.23 -6.51 11.04
C SER A 38 -11.23 -6.56 12.19
N GLU A 39 -11.19 -5.61 13.11
CA GLU A 39 -11.99 -5.67 14.34
C GLU A 39 -13.36 -4.98 14.23
N TYR A 40 -13.46 -3.94 13.40
CA TYR A 40 -14.70 -3.16 13.25
C TYR A 40 -15.35 -3.32 11.87
N ASN A 41 -14.69 -4.02 10.95
CA ASN A 41 -15.13 -4.20 9.55
C ASN A 41 -15.39 -2.86 8.82
N ILE A 42 -14.75 -1.77 9.25
CA ILE A 42 -14.82 -0.45 8.60
C ILE A 42 -13.77 -0.38 7.49
N LYS A 43 -14.22 -0.25 6.25
CA LYS A 43 -13.42 -0.25 5.02
C LYS A 43 -13.64 1.02 4.21
N THR A 44 -12.83 1.22 3.19
CA THR A 44 -13.07 2.25 2.17
C THR A 44 -14.47 2.11 1.59
N GLY A 45 -15.20 3.23 1.50
CA GLY A 45 -16.59 3.28 1.03
C GLY A 45 -17.63 3.29 2.16
N ASN A 46 -17.33 2.81 3.35
CA ASN A 46 -18.22 2.97 4.50
C ASN A 46 -18.49 4.46 4.78
N ARG A 47 -19.55 4.75 5.52
CA ARG A 47 -19.92 6.11 5.91
C ARG A 47 -19.50 6.43 7.33
N LEU A 48 -19.26 7.71 7.62
CA LEU A 48 -18.85 8.18 8.94
C LEU A 48 -19.81 7.68 10.04
N PHE A 49 -21.12 7.66 9.78
CA PHE A 49 -22.12 7.21 10.77
C PHE A 49 -22.07 5.71 11.08
N GLU A 50 -21.41 4.91 10.24
CA GLU A 50 -21.21 3.47 10.47
C GLU A 50 -20.07 3.20 11.47
N ILE A 51 -19.21 4.18 11.72
CA ILE A 51 -18.15 4.08 12.73
C ILE A 51 -18.77 4.11 14.12
N PRO A 52 -18.58 3.09 14.97
CA PRO A 52 -19.18 3.06 16.29
C PRO A 52 -18.71 4.21 17.17
N LYS A 53 -19.64 5.00 17.72
CA LYS A 53 -19.34 6.18 18.54
C LYS A 53 -18.53 5.89 19.82
N ARG A 54 -18.59 4.65 20.33
CA ARG A 54 -17.87 4.21 21.53
C ARG A 54 -16.71 3.29 21.20
N SER A 55 -16.05 3.51 20.05
CA SER A 55 -14.85 2.79 19.64
C SER A 55 -13.58 3.61 19.90
N PRO A 56 -12.41 2.99 19.96
CA PRO A 56 -11.14 3.71 20.04
C PRO A 56 -10.71 4.32 18.69
N ILE A 57 -11.55 4.27 17.67
CA ILE A 57 -11.22 4.71 16.32
C ILE A 57 -11.04 6.22 16.27
N MET A 58 -9.83 6.65 16.00
CA MET A 58 -9.51 8.05 15.72
C MET A 58 -9.94 8.37 14.29
N VAL A 59 -10.93 9.25 14.15
CA VAL A 59 -11.40 9.70 12.83
C VAL A 59 -10.68 11.00 12.48
N VAL A 60 -10.07 11.04 11.29
CA VAL A 60 -9.26 12.16 10.82
C VAL A 60 -9.63 12.56 9.39
N GLU A 61 -9.44 13.82 9.05
CA GLU A 61 -9.52 14.29 7.66
C GLU A 61 -8.22 14.01 6.91
N PRO A 62 -8.28 13.86 5.57
CA PRO A 62 -7.09 13.61 4.76
C PRO A 62 -6.18 14.85 4.73
N ASN A 63 -4.87 14.64 4.81
CA ASN A 63 -3.86 15.67 4.60
C ASN A 63 -3.10 15.40 3.30
N MET A 64 -3.65 15.87 2.18
CA MET A 64 -3.10 15.59 0.86
C MET A 64 -1.69 16.16 0.67
N ALA A 65 -1.41 17.34 1.21
CA ALA A 65 -0.07 17.93 1.14
C ALA A 65 0.99 17.02 1.81
N LEU A 66 0.65 16.49 2.99
CA LEU A 66 1.50 15.53 3.68
C LEU A 66 1.67 14.24 2.88
N TYR A 67 0.60 13.72 2.26
CA TYR A 67 0.68 12.47 1.49
C TYR A 67 1.56 12.63 0.25
N ILE A 68 1.47 13.76 -0.45
CA ILE A 68 2.35 14.08 -1.58
C ILE A 68 3.80 14.20 -1.12
N HIS A 69 4.06 14.87 0.00
CA HIS A 69 5.40 14.98 0.56
C HIS A 69 6.00 13.60 0.92
N MET A 70 5.21 12.73 1.54
CA MET A 70 5.65 11.37 1.87
C MET A 70 5.88 10.52 0.61
N ASN A 71 5.05 10.69 -0.43
CA ASN A 71 5.28 10.05 -1.73
C ASN A 71 6.62 10.49 -2.35
N GLN A 72 6.93 11.78 -2.34
CA GLN A 72 8.22 12.29 -2.82
C GLN A 72 9.40 11.70 -2.03
N ALA A 73 9.26 11.57 -0.72
CA ALA A 73 10.28 10.93 0.11
C ALA A 73 10.48 9.45 -0.26
N MET A 74 9.39 8.71 -0.52
CA MET A 74 9.48 7.33 -1.01
C MET A 74 10.14 7.25 -2.39
N GLN A 75 9.80 8.15 -3.32
CA GLN A 75 10.46 8.20 -4.63
C GLN A 75 11.98 8.41 -4.52
N ASN A 76 12.44 9.22 -3.57
CA ASN A 76 13.88 9.41 -3.32
C ASN A 76 14.56 8.11 -2.85
N ILE A 77 13.85 7.24 -2.15
CA ILE A 77 14.34 5.89 -1.83
C ILE A 77 14.38 5.02 -3.09
N TYR A 78 13.33 5.05 -3.92
CA TYR A 78 13.27 4.25 -5.16
C TYR A 78 14.40 4.59 -6.14
N ARG A 79 14.75 5.89 -6.28
CA ARG A 79 15.87 6.38 -7.11
C ARG A 79 17.25 5.87 -6.69
N ARG A 80 17.37 5.24 -5.53
CA ARG A 80 18.61 4.56 -5.14
C ARG A 80 18.77 3.21 -5.82
N PHE A 81 17.70 2.68 -6.41
CA PHE A 81 17.65 1.36 -7.05
C PHE A 81 17.41 1.43 -8.55
N VAL A 82 16.70 2.45 -9.02
CA VAL A 82 16.32 2.61 -10.44
C VAL A 82 16.57 4.04 -10.90
N THR A 83 16.65 4.23 -12.22
CA THR A 83 16.72 5.55 -12.84
C THR A 83 15.35 6.23 -12.86
N ASP A 84 15.31 7.53 -13.19
CA ASP A 84 14.02 8.23 -13.34
C ASP A 84 13.20 7.69 -14.51
N GLU A 85 13.83 7.15 -15.54
CA GLU A 85 13.18 6.55 -16.71
C GLU A 85 12.48 5.22 -16.34
N ASP A 86 13.03 4.49 -15.36
CA ASP A 86 12.53 3.21 -14.87
C ASP A 86 11.54 3.37 -13.70
N LEU A 87 11.29 4.60 -13.24
CA LEU A 87 10.36 4.93 -12.17
C LEU A 87 9.08 5.57 -12.71
N HIS A 88 7.99 4.82 -12.71
CA HIS A 88 6.67 5.33 -13.06
C HIS A 88 5.83 5.60 -11.80
N VAL A 89 5.54 6.86 -11.52
CA VAL A 89 4.63 7.26 -10.44
C VAL A 89 3.19 7.09 -10.93
N TYR A 90 2.57 5.98 -10.53
CA TYR A 90 1.23 5.61 -10.97
C TYR A 90 0.13 6.40 -10.26
N SER A 91 0.30 6.64 -8.95
CA SER A 91 -0.64 7.43 -8.13
C SER A 91 0.08 8.04 -6.92
N VAL A 92 -0.68 8.71 -6.03
CA VAL A 92 -0.13 9.31 -4.79
C VAL A 92 0.48 8.26 -3.85
N ASP A 93 0.07 7.01 -3.94
CA ASP A 93 0.48 5.92 -3.03
C ASP A 93 1.03 4.69 -3.75
N GLU A 94 1.13 4.72 -5.07
CA GLU A 94 1.62 3.60 -5.87
C GLU A 94 2.65 4.05 -6.91
N SER A 95 3.74 3.30 -7.02
CA SER A 95 4.78 3.47 -8.05
C SER A 95 5.13 2.12 -8.66
N ILE A 96 5.48 2.12 -9.94
CA ILE A 96 5.95 0.96 -10.68
C ILE A 96 7.41 1.20 -11.01
N LEU A 97 8.26 0.23 -10.71
CA LEU A 97 9.70 0.28 -10.95
C LEU A 97 10.08 -0.84 -11.91
N ASP A 98 10.74 -0.50 -13.00
CA ASP A 98 11.46 -1.49 -13.80
C ASP A 98 12.83 -1.71 -13.16
N VAL A 99 13.03 -2.88 -12.60
CA VAL A 99 14.28 -3.25 -11.91
C VAL A 99 15.20 -4.11 -12.76
N THR A 100 14.88 -4.31 -14.05
CA THR A 100 15.63 -5.19 -14.96
C THR A 100 17.11 -4.80 -15.04
N ALA A 101 17.40 -3.52 -15.23
CA ALA A 101 18.78 -3.01 -15.30
C ALA A 101 19.50 -3.05 -13.92
N SER A 102 18.75 -3.12 -12.83
CA SER A 102 19.28 -3.04 -11.46
C SER A 102 19.75 -4.38 -10.90
N HIS A 103 19.40 -5.50 -11.57
CA HIS A 103 19.69 -6.86 -11.09
C HIS A 103 21.19 -7.13 -10.87
N ASN A 104 22.05 -6.58 -11.72
CA ASN A 104 23.50 -6.78 -11.60
C ASN A 104 24.12 -6.09 -10.38
N LEU A 105 23.48 -5.03 -9.88
CA LEU A 105 23.96 -4.24 -8.73
C LEU A 105 23.34 -4.67 -7.42
N PHE A 106 22.04 -4.99 -7.44
CA PHE A 106 21.24 -5.16 -6.22
C PHE A 106 20.65 -6.57 -6.06
N GLY A 107 20.88 -7.47 -7.05
CA GLY A 107 20.34 -8.83 -7.04
C GLY A 107 18.93 -8.93 -7.62
N PRO A 108 18.23 -10.05 -7.39
CA PRO A 108 16.92 -10.31 -7.97
C PRO A 108 15.85 -9.33 -7.46
N ALA A 109 14.75 -9.20 -8.20
CA ALA A 109 13.67 -8.26 -7.90
C ALA A 109 13.12 -8.41 -6.47
N GLU A 110 13.11 -9.64 -5.92
CA GLU A 110 12.70 -9.91 -4.55
C GLU A 110 13.66 -9.27 -3.52
N ALA A 111 14.96 -9.31 -3.78
CA ALA A 111 15.96 -8.68 -2.91
C ALA A 111 15.85 -7.16 -2.97
N ILE A 112 15.65 -6.60 -4.17
CA ILE A 112 15.42 -5.15 -4.36
C ILE A 112 14.14 -4.74 -3.64
N GLY A 113 13.05 -5.45 -3.82
CA GLY A 113 11.78 -5.18 -3.15
C GLY A 113 11.92 -5.21 -1.63
N ALA A 114 12.58 -6.23 -1.08
CA ALA A 114 12.82 -6.35 0.37
C ALA A 114 13.68 -5.19 0.90
N ALA A 115 14.72 -4.78 0.17
CA ALA A 115 15.56 -3.64 0.53
C ALA A 115 14.76 -2.33 0.54
N ILE A 116 13.93 -2.09 -0.47
CA ILE A 116 13.05 -0.92 -0.54
C ILE A 116 12.08 -0.89 0.65
N LEU A 117 11.37 -1.98 0.92
CA LEU A 117 10.42 -2.04 2.04
C LEU A 117 11.11 -1.75 3.37
N LYS A 118 12.31 -2.32 3.56
CA LYS A 118 13.12 -2.08 4.76
C LYS A 118 13.50 -0.61 4.91
N MET A 119 14.03 0.02 3.84
CA MET A 119 14.45 1.43 3.86
C MET A 119 13.26 2.37 4.10
N VAL A 120 12.11 2.13 3.45
CA VAL A 120 10.89 2.92 3.68
C VAL A 120 10.44 2.83 5.14
N LYS A 121 10.53 1.64 5.75
CA LYS A 121 10.21 1.46 7.16
C LYS A 121 11.21 2.18 8.08
N GLU A 122 12.51 2.05 7.82
CA GLU A 122 13.57 2.62 8.65
C GLU A 122 13.64 4.15 8.55
N GLU A 123 13.52 4.71 7.34
CA GLU A 123 13.68 6.14 7.10
C GLU A 123 12.38 6.94 7.28
N LEU A 124 11.22 6.34 6.95
CA LEU A 124 9.93 7.04 6.94
C LEU A 124 8.92 6.48 7.97
N GLY A 125 9.23 5.36 8.62
CA GLY A 125 8.31 4.68 9.54
C GLY A 125 7.10 4.07 8.84
N LEU A 126 7.04 4.10 7.51
CA LEU A 126 5.89 3.61 6.75
C LEU A 126 5.98 2.10 6.53
N ILE A 127 4.82 1.46 6.54
CA ILE A 127 4.68 0.07 6.10
C ILE A 127 4.05 0.08 4.72
N VAL A 128 4.79 -0.46 3.76
CA VAL A 128 4.39 -0.57 2.36
C VAL A 128 4.43 -2.03 1.91
N THR A 129 3.85 -2.33 0.78
CA THR A 129 3.78 -3.67 0.19
C THR A 129 4.32 -3.64 -1.23
N ALA A 130 4.89 -4.74 -1.72
CA ALA A 130 5.41 -4.85 -3.07
C ALA A 130 4.83 -6.07 -3.79
N GLY A 131 4.37 -5.86 -5.01
CA GLY A 131 4.09 -6.91 -5.97
C GLY A 131 5.18 -6.96 -7.03
N ILE A 132 5.65 -8.13 -7.37
CA ILE A 132 6.67 -8.39 -8.38
C ILE A 132 6.04 -9.20 -9.50
N GLY A 133 6.34 -8.87 -10.75
CA GLY A 133 5.81 -9.60 -11.90
C GLY A 133 6.59 -9.32 -13.16
N ASP A 134 6.43 -10.18 -14.16
CA ASP A 134 7.07 -10.05 -15.47
C ASP A 134 6.52 -8.86 -16.28
N ASN A 135 5.46 -8.25 -15.81
CA ASN A 135 4.89 -7.02 -16.32
C ASN A 135 4.12 -6.26 -15.23
N PRO A 136 3.76 -4.97 -15.45
CA PRO A 136 3.03 -4.16 -14.48
C PRO A 136 1.70 -4.76 -14.00
N LEU A 137 0.98 -5.47 -14.87
CA LEU A 137 -0.29 -6.10 -14.50
C LEU A 137 -0.09 -7.25 -13.51
N LEU A 138 0.84 -8.15 -13.78
CA LEU A 138 1.16 -9.27 -12.87
C LEU A 138 1.70 -8.75 -11.54
N ALA A 139 2.56 -7.73 -11.56
CA ALA A 139 3.03 -7.07 -10.34
C ALA A 139 1.87 -6.49 -9.52
N LYS A 140 0.94 -5.79 -10.16
CA LYS A 140 -0.24 -5.23 -9.50
C LYS A 140 -1.16 -6.31 -8.93
N LEU A 141 -1.40 -7.39 -9.67
CA LEU A 141 -2.22 -8.51 -9.21
C LEU A 141 -1.57 -9.25 -8.03
N ALA A 142 -0.27 -9.48 -8.06
CA ALA A 142 0.49 -10.05 -6.94
C ALA A 142 0.38 -9.17 -5.70
N LEU A 143 0.49 -7.84 -5.88
CA LEU A 143 0.33 -6.86 -4.80
C LEU A 143 -1.04 -6.97 -4.14
N ASP A 144 -2.11 -6.88 -4.90
CA ASP A 144 -3.47 -6.79 -4.38
C ASP A 144 -4.01 -8.12 -3.86
N ASN A 145 -3.66 -9.22 -4.52
CA ASN A 145 -4.20 -10.54 -4.18
C ASN A 145 -3.37 -11.32 -3.15
N GLU A 146 -2.09 -11.01 -3.00
CA GLU A 146 -1.22 -11.76 -2.09
C GLU A 146 -0.42 -10.86 -1.13
N ALA A 147 0.41 -9.93 -1.62
CA ALA A 147 1.32 -9.16 -0.78
C ALA A 147 0.60 -8.37 0.33
N LYS A 148 -0.56 -7.78 0.05
CA LYS A 148 -1.35 -7.02 1.04
C LYS A 148 -1.98 -7.87 2.14
N LYS A 149 -1.99 -9.20 2.01
CA LYS A 149 -2.71 -10.10 2.93
C LYS A 149 -1.87 -10.60 4.10
N ARG A 150 -0.55 -10.66 3.93
CA ARG A 150 0.36 -11.25 4.94
C ARG A 150 1.81 -10.78 4.80
N PRO A 151 2.56 -10.72 5.92
CA PRO A 151 4.01 -10.58 5.85
C PRO A 151 4.65 -11.71 5.00
N PRO A 152 5.78 -11.44 4.34
CA PRO A 152 6.64 -10.26 4.45
C PRO A 152 6.22 -9.05 3.62
N TRP A 153 4.96 -8.96 3.17
CA TRP A 153 4.38 -7.87 2.38
C TRP A 153 4.97 -7.76 0.97
N ILE A 154 5.51 -8.87 0.46
CA ILE A 154 6.03 -9.04 -0.89
C ILE A 154 5.40 -10.29 -1.49
N ALA A 155 4.98 -10.21 -2.75
CA ALA A 155 4.53 -11.36 -3.53
C ALA A 155 5.07 -11.26 -4.96
N LYS A 156 5.30 -12.41 -5.61
CA LYS A 156 5.79 -12.49 -6.98
C LYS A 156 4.88 -13.40 -7.80
N TRP A 157 4.41 -12.88 -8.93
CA TRP A 157 3.66 -13.62 -9.94
C TRP A 157 4.34 -13.50 -11.30
N THR A 158 4.76 -14.63 -11.86
CA THR A 158 5.38 -14.72 -13.19
C THR A 158 4.37 -15.23 -14.21
N TYR A 159 4.70 -15.16 -15.50
CA TYR A 159 3.88 -15.75 -16.58
C TYR A 159 3.59 -17.24 -16.34
N GLU A 160 4.56 -17.99 -15.84
CA GLU A 160 4.40 -19.42 -15.54
C GLU A 160 3.38 -19.69 -14.42
N MET A 161 3.19 -18.72 -13.51
CA MET A 161 2.26 -18.82 -12.40
C MET A 161 0.82 -18.43 -12.77
N VAL A 162 0.57 -17.86 -13.96
CA VAL A 162 -0.75 -17.39 -14.38
C VAL A 162 -1.85 -18.44 -14.22
N PRO A 163 -1.66 -19.72 -14.61
CA PRO A 163 -2.71 -20.75 -14.43
C PRO A 163 -3.05 -21.01 -12.95
N GLN A 164 -2.09 -20.87 -12.05
CA GLN A 164 -2.27 -21.12 -10.61
C GLN A 164 -2.71 -19.88 -9.83
N THR A 165 -2.58 -18.69 -10.41
CA THR A 165 -2.86 -17.40 -9.77
C THR A 165 -4.01 -16.69 -10.47
N VAL A 166 -3.76 -16.06 -11.60
CA VAL A 166 -4.71 -15.19 -12.31
C VAL A 166 -5.99 -15.94 -12.71
N TRP A 167 -5.86 -17.13 -13.31
CA TRP A 167 -7.03 -17.91 -13.76
C TRP A 167 -7.86 -18.47 -12.62
N LYS A 168 -7.34 -18.49 -11.40
CA LYS A 168 -8.10 -18.91 -10.22
C LYS A 168 -8.88 -17.79 -9.55
N ILE A 169 -8.69 -16.53 -9.98
CA ILE A 169 -9.47 -15.41 -9.46
C ILE A 169 -10.87 -15.45 -10.02
N GLN A 170 -11.84 -15.86 -9.21
CA GLN A 170 -13.25 -15.94 -9.58
C GLN A 170 -14.12 -15.43 -8.42
N PRO A 171 -15.19 -14.69 -8.68
CA PRO A 171 -15.60 -14.15 -10.00
C PRO A 171 -14.66 -13.05 -10.50
N LEU A 172 -14.79 -12.63 -11.74
CA LEU A 172 -13.96 -11.52 -12.32
C LEU A 172 -13.98 -10.24 -11.48
N THR A 173 -15.07 -10.00 -10.74
CA THR A 173 -15.19 -8.87 -9.79
C THR A 173 -14.25 -8.97 -8.59
N ALA A 174 -13.56 -10.09 -8.38
CA ALA A 174 -12.55 -10.27 -7.35
C ALA A 174 -11.12 -9.98 -7.86
N PHE A 175 -11.00 -9.45 -9.08
CA PHE A 175 -9.71 -9.20 -9.72
C PHE A 175 -8.97 -8.03 -9.07
N TRP A 176 -9.72 -7.01 -8.56
CA TRP A 176 -9.26 -5.88 -7.71
C TRP A 176 -10.30 -5.35 -6.76
#